data_a216e27b4c8ec8520469ece98e9ecc1c
#
_entry.id   a216e27b4c8ec8520469ece98e9ecc1c
#
_cell.length_a   1.000
_cell.length_b   1.000
_cell.length_c   1.000
_cell.angle_alpha   90.00
_cell.angle_beta   90.00
_cell.angle_gamma   90.00
#
_symmetry.space_group_name_H-M   'P 1'
#
loop_
_entity.id
_entity.type
_entity.pdbx_description
1 polymer ?
#
loop_
_entity_poly.entity_id
_entity_poly.type
_entity_poly.pdbx_seq_one_letter_code
_entity_poly.pdbx_strand_id
1 'polypeptide(L)'
;MLTDFNGADRVYIACGYTDLRRGIDGLAVLVQQQFNLDPFSNTLFLFCGRRRDRIKALYWEGNGFVLLYKRLESGSFQWPRKESEARALTPQQYRWLMEGLSVDQPKAHKPVSGLEIV
;
A
#
# COMPACT_ATOMS: atom_id res chain seq x y z
N MET A 1 12.79 1.31 6.94
CA MET A 1 11.58 2.14 6.92
C MET A 1 10.52 1.54 6.02
N LEU A 2 10.15 2.17 4.92
CA LEU A 2 9.05 1.61 4.09
C LEU A 2 9.37 0.25 3.50
N THR A 3 10.60 0.03 3.06
CA THR A 3 11.00 -1.23 2.40
C THR A 3 10.79 -2.46 3.29
N ASP A 4 10.98 -2.31 4.58
CA ASP A 4 10.90 -3.39 5.56
C ASP A 4 9.91 -3.10 6.69
N PHE A 5 8.90 -2.27 6.41
CA PHE A 5 7.89 -1.91 7.41
C PHE A 5 7.08 -3.13 7.83
N ASN A 6 7.08 -3.43 9.11
CA ASN A 6 6.40 -4.60 9.66
C ASN A 6 5.56 -4.29 10.91
N GLY A 7 5.35 -3.00 11.21
CA GLY A 7 4.61 -2.59 12.40
C GLY A 7 3.09 -2.64 12.24
N ALA A 8 2.57 -2.76 11.01
CA ALA A 8 1.16 -2.76 10.75
C ALA A 8 0.62 -4.19 10.58
N ASP A 9 -0.61 -4.42 11.08
CA ASP A 9 -1.30 -5.69 10.87
C ASP A 9 -1.72 -5.89 9.41
N ARG A 10 -1.99 -4.78 8.71
CA ARG A 10 -2.48 -4.79 7.33
C ARG A 10 -1.82 -3.70 6.53
N VAL A 11 -1.71 -3.93 5.23
CA VAL A 11 -1.29 -2.94 4.25
C VAL A 11 -2.36 -2.82 3.19
N TYR A 12 -2.81 -1.60 2.92
CA TYR A 12 -3.72 -1.30 1.82
C TYR A 12 -3.05 -0.33 0.86
N ILE A 13 -3.33 -0.50 -0.43
CA ILE A 13 -2.97 0.50 -1.43
C ILE A 13 -4.22 1.15 -1.99
N ALA A 14 -4.17 2.45 -2.21
CA ALA A 14 -5.16 3.17 -3.00
C ALA A 14 -4.81 2.96 -4.47
N CYS A 15 -5.56 2.12 -5.18
CA CYS A 15 -5.35 1.88 -6.60
C CYS A 15 -5.64 3.16 -7.40
N GLY A 16 -5.04 3.29 -8.57
CA GLY A 16 -5.06 4.53 -9.31
C GLY A 16 -4.06 5.54 -8.76
N TYR A 17 -4.19 6.79 -9.14
CA TYR A 17 -3.32 7.82 -8.59
C TYR A 17 -4.06 8.67 -7.56
N THR A 18 -3.29 9.19 -6.61
CA THR A 18 -3.76 10.12 -5.60
C THR A 18 -3.00 11.44 -5.76
N ASP A 19 -3.67 12.55 -5.51
CA ASP A 19 -3.00 13.85 -5.44
C ASP A 19 -2.14 13.89 -4.18
N LEU A 20 -0.83 13.73 -4.34
CA LEU A 20 0.11 13.67 -3.23
C LEU A 20 0.41 15.04 -2.60
N ARG A 21 -0.22 16.13 -3.07
CA ARG A 21 -0.23 17.39 -2.33
C ARG A 21 -1.04 17.28 -1.05
N ARG A 22 -1.92 16.29 -0.94
CA ARG A 22 -2.67 16.01 0.29
C ARG A 22 -1.72 15.64 1.41
N GLY A 23 -1.96 16.21 2.58
CA GLY A 23 -1.27 15.85 3.80
C GLY A 23 -2.05 14.81 4.61
N ILE A 24 -1.72 14.73 5.90
CA ILE A 24 -2.30 13.74 6.82
C ILE A 24 -3.83 13.79 6.79
N ASP A 25 -4.41 14.96 7.01
CA ASP A 25 -5.88 15.09 7.11
C ASP A 25 -6.57 14.71 5.80
N GLY A 26 -6.04 15.19 4.68
CA GLY A 26 -6.62 14.89 3.37
C GLY A 26 -6.56 13.41 3.03
N LEU A 27 -5.47 12.74 3.35
CA LEU A 27 -5.33 11.30 3.11
C LEU A 27 -6.19 10.48 4.07
N ALA A 28 -6.27 10.87 5.35
CA ALA A 28 -7.14 10.21 6.31
C ALA A 28 -8.62 10.30 5.91
N VAL A 29 -9.04 11.48 5.43
CA VAL A 29 -10.41 11.69 4.92
C VAL A 29 -10.67 10.79 3.70
N LEU A 30 -9.69 10.66 2.81
CA LEU A 30 -9.81 9.81 1.62
C LEU A 30 -9.99 8.33 2.02
N VAL A 31 -9.23 7.84 2.99
CA VAL A 31 -9.38 6.49 3.54
C VAL A 31 -10.79 6.27 4.07
N GLN A 32 -11.29 7.22 4.83
CA GLN A 32 -12.57 7.11 5.52
C GLN A 32 -13.75 7.25 4.56
N GLN A 33 -13.74 8.28 3.72
CA GLN A 33 -14.89 8.62 2.89
C GLN A 33 -14.92 7.88 1.55
N GLN A 34 -13.78 7.72 0.90
CA GLN A 34 -13.74 7.06 -0.41
C GLN A 34 -13.65 5.55 -0.29
N PHE A 35 -12.85 5.05 0.65
CA PHE A 35 -12.58 3.60 0.76
C PHE A 35 -13.38 2.93 1.87
N ASN A 36 -14.09 3.68 2.71
CA ASN A 36 -14.84 3.15 3.86
C ASN A 36 -13.98 2.31 4.79
N LEU A 37 -12.73 2.74 5.00
CA LEU A 37 -11.81 2.10 5.92
C LEU A 37 -11.54 3.03 7.10
N ASP A 38 -11.06 2.46 8.19
CA ASP A 38 -10.74 3.20 9.40
C ASP A 38 -9.29 3.66 9.37
N PRO A 39 -9.02 4.99 9.25
CA PRO A 39 -7.65 5.48 9.24
C PRO A 39 -6.95 5.33 10.60
N PHE A 40 -7.71 5.12 11.69
CA PHE A 40 -7.18 4.94 13.04
C PHE A 40 -6.91 3.46 13.37
N SER A 41 -6.97 2.57 12.40
CA SER A 41 -6.63 1.17 12.58
C SER A 41 -5.11 0.95 12.46
N ASN A 42 -4.64 -0.23 12.90
CA ASN A 42 -3.23 -0.61 12.73
C ASN A 42 -2.96 -1.05 11.30
N THR A 43 -3.06 -0.11 10.39
CA THR A 43 -2.98 -0.34 8.93
C THR A 43 -2.08 0.71 8.30
N LEU A 44 -1.19 0.26 7.43
CA LEU A 44 -0.40 1.13 6.58
C LEU A 44 -1.16 1.37 5.28
N PHE A 45 -1.46 2.63 4.99
CA PHE A 45 -2.14 3.02 3.75
C PHE A 45 -1.14 3.66 2.80
N LEU A 46 -1.04 3.12 1.59
CA LEU A 46 -0.10 3.59 0.57
C LEU A 46 -0.83 4.30 -0.56
N PHE A 47 -0.27 5.42 -0.99
CA PHE A 47 -0.80 6.26 -2.06
C PHE A 47 0.31 6.56 -3.06
N CYS A 48 -0.01 6.50 -4.35
CA CYS A 48 0.94 6.80 -5.40
C CYS A 48 0.46 7.98 -6.22
N GLY A 49 1.38 8.85 -6.58
CA GLY A 49 1.09 9.99 -7.43
C GLY A 49 0.91 9.62 -8.88
N ARG A 50 0.53 10.61 -9.71
CA ARG A 50 0.41 10.42 -11.15
C ARG A 50 1.74 9.96 -11.75
N ARG A 51 2.86 10.51 -11.28
CA ARG A 51 4.18 9.95 -11.53
C ARG A 51 4.39 8.76 -10.61
N ARG A 52 4.75 7.63 -11.16
CA ARG A 52 4.88 6.38 -10.40
C ARG A 52 6.22 6.23 -9.68
N ASP A 53 6.95 7.33 -9.50
CA ASP A 53 8.23 7.34 -8.81
C ASP A 53 8.13 7.76 -7.35
N ARG A 54 6.92 8.10 -6.86
CA ARG A 54 6.74 8.62 -5.51
C ARG A 54 5.48 8.10 -4.86
N ILE A 55 5.59 7.81 -3.57
CA ILE A 55 4.48 7.34 -2.74
C ILE A 55 4.45 8.08 -1.42
N LYS A 56 3.26 8.15 -0.84
CA LYS A 56 3.07 8.51 0.55
C LYS A 56 2.46 7.34 1.30
N ALA A 57 2.86 7.19 2.56
CA ALA A 57 2.35 6.15 3.44
C ALA A 57 1.83 6.79 4.72
N LEU A 58 0.57 6.50 5.04
CA LEU A 58 -0.10 7.01 6.23
C LEU A 58 -0.26 5.88 7.24
N TYR A 59 0.14 6.14 8.49
CA TYR A 59 0.04 5.16 9.55
C TYR A 59 -0.33 5.82 10.88
N TRP A 60 -1.30 5.22 11.59
CA TRP A 60 -1.71 5.66 12.91
C TRP A 60 -0.95 4.89 13.99
N GLU A 61 -0.20 5.62 14.84
CA GLU A 61 0.64 5.04 15.89
C GLU A 61 -0.04 4.95 17.26
N GLY A 62 -1.34 5.14 17.33
CA GLY A 62 -2.08 5.10 18.58
C GLY A 62 -2.22 6.46 19.25
N ASN A 63 -1.31 7.38 19.00
CA ASN A 63 -1.35 8.75 19.56
C ASN A 63 -1.17 9.83 18.51
N GLY A 64 -0.96 9.46 17.26
CA GLY A 64 -0.76 10.41 16.18
C GLY A 64 -0.54 9.71 14.86
N PHE A 65 -0.72 10.45 13.77
CA PHE A 65 -0.41 9.96 12.43
C PHE A 65 1.04 10.20 12.08
N VAL A 66 1.61 9.21 11.39
CA VAL A 66 2.90 9.34 10.70
C VAL A 66 2.62 9.36 9.21
N LEU A 67 3.23 10.30 8.50
CA LEU A 67 3.18 10.37 7.05
C LEU A 67 4.59 10.22 6.53
N LEU A 68 4.84 9.16 5.79
CA LEU A 68 6.12 8.90 5.14
C LEU A 68 6.02 9.24 3.67
N TYR A 69 7.07 9.83 3.12
CA TYR A 69 7.15 10.18 1.72
C TYR A 69 8.42 9.58 1.14
N LYS A 70 8.26 8.82 0.06
CA LYS A 70 9.39 8.21 -0.65
C LYS A 70 9.33 8.57 -2.13
N ARG A 71 10.43 9.11 -2.64
CA ARG A 71 10.63 9.35 -4.07
C ARG A 71 11.79 8.48 -4.53
N LEU A 72 11.54 7.67 -5.55
CA LEU A 72 12.61 6.92 -6.21
C LEU A 72 13.45 7.87 -7.05
N GLU A 73 14.76 7.77 -6.94
CA GLU A 73 15.66 8.55 -7.79
C GLU A 73 15.85 7.89 -9.15
N SER A 74 15.50 6.62 -9.28
CA SER A 74 15.52 5.87 -10.53
C SER A 74 14.42 4.81 -10.51
N GLY A 75 13.79 4.59 -11.65
CA GLY A 75 12.72 3.61 -11.78
C GLY A 75 11.37 4.11 -11.31
N SER A 76 10.42 3.21 -11.20
CA SER A 76 9.05 3.50 -10.81
C SER A 76 8.43 2.32 -10.08
N PHE A 77 7.39 2.63 -9.28
CA PHE A 77 6.55 1.59 -8.68
C PHE A 77 5.57 1.06 -9.73
N GLN A 78 5.37 -0.26 -9.76
CA GLN A 78 4.37 -0.89 -10.62
C GLN A 78 3.01 -0.82 -9.94
N TRP A 79 2.38 0.34 -9.99
CA TRP A 79 1.17 0.65 -9.22
C TRP A 79 -0.08 0.23 -9.98
N PRO A 80 -1.03 -0.51 -9.35
CA PRO A 80 -2.30 -0.83 -9.99
C PRO A 80 -3.09 0.46 -10.28
N ARG A 81 -3.45 0.67 -11.55
CA ARG A 81 -4.06 1.92 -12.01
C ARG A 81 -5.53 1.80 -12.37
N LYS A 82 -6.01 0.58 -12.60
CA LYS A 82 -7.33 0.37 -13.20
C LYS A 82 -8.49 0.41 -12.21
N GLU A 83 -8.21 0.25 -10.93
CA GLU A 83 -9.23 0.22 -9.89
C GLU A 83 -9.17 1.50 -9.09
N SER A 84 -10.33 2.08 -8.76
CA SER A 84 -10.42 3.30 -7.94
C SER A 84 -10.78 2.98 -6.49
N GLU A 85 -10.34 1.84 -6.00
CA GLU A 85 -10.64 1.34 -4.67
C GLU A 85 -9.36 1.00 -3.90
N ALA A 86 -9.49 0.78 -2.61
CA ALA A 86 -8.39 0.28 -1.80
C ALA A 86 -8.26 -1.23 -1.95
N ARG A 87 -7.03 -1.71 -2.00
CA ARG A 87 -6.73 -3.13 -2.13
C ARG A 87 -5.78 -3.55 -1.02
N ALA A 88 -6.13 -4.63 -0.32
CA ALA A 88 -5.26 -5.21 0.70
C ALA A 88 -4.11 -5.97 0.03
N LEU A 89 -2.92 -5.82 0.58
CA LEU A 89 -1.73 -6.53 0.14
C LEU A 89 -1.29 -7.55 1.18
N THR A 90 -0.84 -8.71 0.72
CA THR A 90 -0.10 -9.64 1.56
C THR A 90 1.29 -9.09 1.84
N PRO A 91 2.00 -9.59 2.89
CA PRO A 91 3.39 -9.19 3.12
C PRO A 91 4.29 -9.43 1.91
N GLN A 92 4.06 -10.50 1.16
CA GLN A 92 4.84 -10.79 -0.04
C GLN A 92 4.55 -9.79 -1.15
N GLN A 93 3.28 -9.42 -1.36
CA GLN A 93 2.90 -8.41 -2.35
C GLN A 93 3.49 -7.05 -2.00
N TYR A 94 3.50 -6.69 -0.72
CA TYR A 94 4.14 -5.46 -0.26
C TYR A 94 5.64 -5.46 -0.60
N ARG A 95 6.34 -6.57 -0.35
CA ARG A 95 7.76 -6.68 -0.69
C ARG A 95 7.98 -6.55 -2.19
N TRP A 96 7.15 -7.21 -3.01
CA TRP A 96 7.24 -7.07 -4.47
C TRP A 96 7.10 -5.62 -4.91
N LEU A 97 6.10 -4.92 -4.36
CA LEU A 97 5.85 -3.53 -4.69
C LEU A 97 7.06 -2.64 -4.33
N MET A 98 7.62 -2.83 -3.16
CA MET A 98 8.79 -2.06 -2.71
C MET A 98 10.04 -2.37 -3.52
N GLU A 99 10.12 -3.54 -4.11
CA GLU A 99 11.23 -3.96 -4.98
C GLU A 99 11.05 -3.54 -6.44
N GLY A 100 9.96 -2.84 -6.76
CA GLY A 100 9.68 -2.39 -8.13
C GLY A 100 8.95 -3.42 -8.99
N LEU A 101 8.41 -4.46 -8.38
CA LEU A 101 7.64 -5.49 -9.07
C LEU A 101 6.15 -5.23 -8.97
N SER A 102 5.38 -5.83 -9.87
CA SER A 102 3.92 -5.82 -9.78
C SER A 102 3.45 -6.63 -8.58
N VAL A 103 2.37 -6.17 -7.94
CA VAL A 103 1.73 -6.91 -6.85
C VAL A 103 1.06 -8.20 -7.34
N ASP A 104 0.78 -8.29 -8.64
CA ASP A 104 0.29 -9.49 -9.29
C ASP A 104 1.42 -10.14 -10.07
N GLN A 105 1.80 -11.33 -9.65
CA GLN A 105 2.86 -12.11 -10.29
C GLN A 105 2.23 -13.41 -10.82
N PRO A 106 1.72 -13.44 -12.07
CA PRO A 106 0.99 -14.59 -12.59
C PRO A 106 1.79 -15.88 -12.60
N LYS A 107 3.12 -15.76 -12.65
CA LYS A 107 4.02 -16.93 -12.66
C LYS A 107 4.44 -17.38 -11.27
N ALA A 108 4.04 -16.67 -10.20
CA ALA A 108 4.34 -17.10 -8.85
C ALA A 108 3.55 -18.37 -8.51
N HIS A 109 4.17 -19.25 -7.77
CA HIS A 109 3.50 -20.45 -7.29
C HIS A 109 2.42 -20.07 -6.31
N LYS A 110 1.24 -20.63 -6.46
CA LYS A 110 0.13 -20.41 -5.54
C LYS A 110 0.26 -21.34 -4.34
N PRO A 111 -0.12 -20.87 -3.14
CA PRO A 111 -0.21 -21.76 -2.00
C PRO A 111 -1.18 -22.88 -2.28
N VAL A 112 -0.86 -24.07 -1.80
CA VAL A 112 -1.72 -25.26 -1.91
C VAL A 112 -2.20 -25.62 -0.52
N SER A 113 -3.50 -25.90 -0.39
CA SER A 113 -4.13 -26.26 0.86
C SER A 113 -4.92 -27.57 0.70
N GLY A 114 -5.20 -28.24 1.83
CA GLY A 114 -5.99 -29.46 1.81
C GLY A 114 -5.22 -30.69 1.34
N LEU A 115 -3.88 -30.61 1.26
CA LEU A 115 -3.05 -31.76 0.89
C LEU A 115 -2.85 -32.69 2.08
N GLU A 116 -2.89 -33.97 1.79
CA GLU A 116 -2.59 -35.03 2.76
C GLU A 116 -1.54 -35.96 2.19
N ILE A 117 -0.65 -36.39 3.05
CA ILE A 117 0.28 -37.49 2.73
C ILE A 117 -0.28 -38.76 3.32
N VAL A 118 -0.57 -39.72 2.45
CA VAL A 118 -1.21 -40.98 2.82
C VAL A 118 -0.21 -42.12 2.79
#